data_6a8b44e6e977faeae89be0babf0e5321
#
_entry.id   6a8b44e6e977faeae89be0babf0e5321
#
_cell.length_a   1.000
_cell.length_b   1.000
_cell.length_c   1.000
_cell.angle_alpha   90.00
_cell.angle_beta   90.00
_cell.angle_gamma   90.00
#
_symmetry.space_group_name_H-M   'P 1'
#
loop_
_entity.id
_entity.type
_entity.pdbx_description
1 polymer ?
#
loop_
_entity_poly.entity_id
_entity_poly.type
_entity_poly.pdbx_seq_one_letter_code
_entity_poly.pdbx_strand_id
1 'polypeptide(L)'
;MSVHKNLISKIIVTSGYLILSGTIIFLISKLFDKDDVVFIKDLMGVASTIFATLVALYIFQEWAVQKKLEALSNNAKEKISEIPSLSIELLRFSTSVQNLIHQKEIYKENQNPMLFQHMTELATNLYQYPFIAISMNFDMSFREIKDLMLQSDLKIYEALSKNMKSYNQLIFKEKILDLNSETTNYHIEQLDALHKETENNLSKFYKKLIDYKNFDYKK
;
A
#
# COMPACT_ATOMS: atom_id res chain seq x y z
N MET A 1 18.37 -11.33 4.54
CA MET A 1 19.36 -12.43 4.75
C MET A 1 18.76 -13.84 4.78
N SER A 2 17.50 -14.05 5.18
CA SER A 2 16.85 -15.39 5.23
C SER A 2 16.48 -15.97 3.86
N VAL A 3 16.14 -15.12 2.86
CA VAL A 3 15.73 -15.58 1.51
C VAL A 3 16.87 -16.21 0.74
N HIS A 4 18.08 -15.63 0.81
CA HIS A 4 19.27 -16.25 0.19
C HIS A 4 19.60 -17.62 0.78
N LYS A 5 19.44 -17.80 2.10
CA LYS A 5 19.65 -19.12 2.73
C LYS A 5 18.63 -20.15 2.23
N ASN A 6 17.36 -19.75 2.06
CA ASN A 6 16.31 -20.64 1.58
C ASN A 6 16.48 -21.01 0.10
N LEU A 7 16.94 -20.05 -0.73
CA LEU A 7 17.25 -20.27 -2.14
C LEU A 7 18.43 -21.24 -2.31
N ILE A 8 19.54 -20.94 -1.62
CA ILE A 8 20.74 -21.78 -1.66
C ILE A 8 20.42 -23.20 -1.17
N SER A 9 19.66 -23.32 -0.07
CA SER A 9 19.24 -24.63 0.45
C SER A 9 18.41 -25.42 -0.57
N LYS A 10 17.45 -24.78 -1.24
CA LYS A 10 16.62 -25.44 -2.26
C LYS A 10 17.45 -25.83 -3.50
N ILE A 11 18.36 -24.98 -3.96
CA ILE A 11 19.26 -25.32 -5.08
C ILE A 11 20.15 -26.50 -4.71
N ILE A 12 20.73 -26.52 -3.51
CA ILE A 12 21.56 -27.62 -3.03
C ILE A 12 20.77 -28.94 -2.95
N VAL A 13 19.56 -28.89 -2.39
CA VAL A 13 18.68 -30.06 -2.29
C VAL A 13 18.31 -30.60 -3.67
N THR A 14 17.89 -29.68 -4.59
CA THR A 14 17.49 -30.10 -5.95
C THR A 14 18.67 -30.60 -6.76
N SER A 15 19.86 -29.99 -6.61
CA SER A 15 21.10 -30.48 -7.23
C SER A 15 21.49 -31.86 -6.66
N GLY A 16 21.31 -32.08 -5.35
CA GLY A 16 21.51 -33.35 -4.70
C GLY A 16 20.63 -34.46 -5.27
N TYR A 17 19.34 -34.18 -5.47
CA TYR A 17 18.40 -35.11 -6.11
C TYR A 17 18.81 -35.48 -7.54
N LEU A 18 19.31 -34.51 -8.32
CA LEU A 18 19.78 -34.74 -9.68
C LEU A 18 21.02 -35.62 -9.74
N ILE A 19 22.00 -35.34 -8.89
CA ILE A 19 23.20 -36.13 -8.79
C ILE A 19 22.83 -37.56 -8.37
N LEU A 20 21.95 -37.73 -7.40
CA LEU A 20 21.49 -39.02 -6.93
C LEU A 20 20.75 -39.79 -8.04
N SER A 21 19.81 -39.16 -8.74
CA SER A 21 19.10 -39.79 -9.86
C SER A 21 20.02 -40.15 -11.01
N GLY A 22 20.97 -39.27 -11.37
CA GLY A 22 22.00 -39.54 -12.36
C GLY A 22 22.88 -40.71 -11.99
N THR A 23 23.28 -40.82 -10.73
CA THR A 23 24.08 -41.95 -10.22
C THR A 23 23.30 -43.27 -10.29
N ILE A 24 22.01 -43.23 -9.91
CA ILE A 24 21.14 -44.42 -10.00
C ILE A 24 20.99 -44.86 -11.47
N ILE A 25 20.72 -43.91 -12.38
CA ILE A 25 20.58 -44.20 -13.82
C ILE A 25 21.91 -44.77 -14.38
N PHE A 26 23.04 -44.21 -13.99
CA PHE A 26 24.35 -44.70 -14.38
C PHE A 26 24.64 -46.12 -13.87
N LEU A 27 24.26 -46.43 -12.64
CA LEU A 27 24.39 -47.80 -12.07
C LEU A 27 23.47 -48.79 -12.79
N ILE A 28 22.26 -48.39 -13.10
CA ILE A 28 21.30 -49.19 -13.88
C ILE A 28 21.85 -49.43 -15.30
N SER A 29 22.40 -48.40 -15.96
CA SER A 29 22.95 -48.51 -17.30
C SER A 29 24.11 -49.49 -17.44
N LYS A 30 24.84 -49.76 -16.34
CA LYS A 30 25.86 -50.81 -16.33
C LYS A 30 25.32 -52.25 -16.38
N LEU A 31 24.00 -52.36 -16.12
CA LEU A 31 23.31 -53.69 -16.12
C LEU A 31 22.66 -53.98 -17.49
N PHE A 32 22.62 -53.01 -18.41
CA PHE A 32 21.99 -53.13 -19.74
C PHE A 32 23.02 -53.15 -20.87
N ASP A 33 22.61 -53.62 -22.05
CA ASP A 33 23.44 -53.67 -23.25
C ASP A 33 23.82 -52.28 -23.80
N LYS A 34 24.82 -52.24 -24.73
CA LYS A 34 25.37 -50.96 -25.26
C LYS A 34 24.33 -50.02 -25.89
N ASP A 35 23.29 -50.57 -26.51
CA ASP A 35 22.25 -49.74 -27.18
C ASP A 35 21.36 -49.03 -26.16
N ASP A 36 21.13 -49.63 -25.00
CA ASP A 36 20.40 -49.02 -23.88
C ASP A 36 21.17 -47.85 -23.24
N VAL A 37 22.51 -47.87 -23.29
CA VAL A 37 23.37 -46.80 -22.77
C VAL A 37 23.20 -45.50 -23.56
N VAL A 38 23.01 -45.60 -24.89
CA VAL A 38 22.75 -44.41 -25.73
C VAL A 38 21.41 -43.78 -25.38
N PHE A 39 20.36 -44.57 -25.28
CA PHE A 39 19.04 -44.12 -24.88
C PHE A 39 19.02 -43.43 -23.52
N ILE A 40 19.72 -44.02 -22.54
CA ILE A 40 19.82 -43.41 -21.19
C ILE A 40 20.57 -42.08 -21.23
N LYS A 41 21.64 -41.98 -22.03
CA LYS A 41 22.39 -40.72 -22.22
C LYS A 41 21.50 -39.61 -22.82
N ASP A 42 20.72 -39.95 -23.82
CA ASP A 42 19.81 -39.00 -24.46
C ASP A 42 18.69 -38.56 -23.49
N LEU A 43 18.11 -39.50 -22.73
CA LEU A 43 17.13 -39.19 -21.69
C LEU A 43 17.69 -38.27 -20.62
N MET A 44 18.94 -38.51 -20.19
CA MET A 44 19.62 -37.60 -19.24
C MET A 44 19.87 -36.20 -19.84
N GLY A 45 20.18 -36.13 -21.12
CA GLY A 45 20.30 -34.84 -21.83
C GLY A 45 19.00 -34.03 -21.80
N VAL A 46 17.87 -34.69 -22.11
CA VAL A 46 16.54 -34.06 -22.04
C VAL A 46 16.20 -33.67 -20.60
N ALA A 47 16.41 -34.57 -19.65
CA ALA A 47 16.11 -34.28 -18.24
C ALA A 47 16.94 -33.10 -17.70
N SER A 48 18.22 -33.02 -18.06
CA SER A 48 19.09 -31.92 -17.62
C SER A 48 18.64 -30.55 -18.24
N THR A 49 18.19 -30.59 -19.50
CA THR A 49 17.65 -29.38 -20.15
C THR A 49 16.36 -28.88 -19.50
N ILE A 50 15.44 -29.79 -19.21
CA ILE A 50 14.19 -29.46 -18.49
C ILE A 50 14.53 -28.88 -17.10
N PHE A 51 15.45 -29.53 -16.39
CA PHE A 51 15.87 -29.06 -15.08
C PHE A 51 16.52 -27.66 -15.13
N ALA A 52 17.43 -27.43 -16.06
CA ALA A 52 18.06 -26.11 -16.24
C ALA A 52 17.01 -25.03 -16.49
N THR A 53 16.00 -25.34 -17.31
CA THR A 53 14.88 -24.43 -17.58
C THR A 53 14.07 -24.14 -16.31
N LEU A 54 13.74 -25.15 -15.52
CA LEU A 54 13.00 -24.97 -14.26
C LEU A 54 13.80 -24.15 -13.24
N VAL A 55 15.10 -24.38 -13.13
CA VAL A 55 15.98 -23.60 -12.26
C VAL A 55 16.06 -22.14 -12.75
N ALA A 56 16.20 -21.92 -14.05
CA ALA A 56 16.20 -20.58 -14.61
C ALA A 56 14.89 -19.82 -14.35
N LEU A 57 13.74 -20.47 -14.54
CA LEU A 57 12.43 -19.90 -14.21
C LEU A 57 12.31 -19.56 -12.74
N TYR A 58 12.77 -20.44 -11.85
CA TYR A 58 12.74 -20.20 -10.42
C TYR A 58 13.62 -19.00 -10.02
N ILE A 59 14.86 -18.94 -10.55
CA ILE A 59 15.76 -17.81 -10.31
C ILE A 59 15.14 -16.49 -10.82
N PHE A 60 14.53 -16.55 -12.00
CA PHE A 60 13.86 -15.38 -12.58
C PHE A 60 12.69 -14.90 -11.70
N GLN A 61 11.86 -15.80 -11.19
CA GLN A 61 10.75 -15.45 -10.29
C GLN A 61 11.27 -14.80 -9.00
N GLU A 62 12.30 -15.37 -8.37
CA GLU A 62 12.90 -14.81 -7.16
C GLU A 62 13.53 -13.42 -7.44
N TRP A 63 14.20 -13.27 -8.58
CA TRP A 63 14.73 -11.99 -9.01
C TRP A 63 13.64 -10.93 -9.24
N ALA A 64 12.55 -11.30 -9.90
CA ALA A 64 11.42 -10.41 -10.15
C ALA A 64 10.76 -9.95 -8.83
N VAL A 65 10.57 -10.86 -7.87
CA VAL A 65 10.08 -10.53 -6.54
C VAL A 65 11.05 -9.58 -5.83
N GLN A 66 12.35 -9.86 -5.87
CA GLN A 66 13.35 -8.99 -5.25
C GLN A 66 13.35 -7.59 -5.86
N LYS A 67 13.26 -7.47 -7.19
CA LYS A 67 13.17 -6.18 -7.89
C LYS A 67 11.91 -5.40 -7.52
N LYS A 68 10.77 -6.08 -7.43
CA LYS A 68 9.52 -5.46 -6.94
C LYS A 68 9.69 -4.90 -5.53
N LEU A 69 10.31 -5.65 -4.63
CA LEU A 69 10.52 -5.25 -3.25
C LEU A 69 11.54 -4.10 -3.12
N GLU A 70 12.57 -4.09 -3.96
CA GLU A 70 13.54 -3.00 -4.05
C GLU A 70 12.86 -1.70 -4.53
N ALA A 71 12.02 -1.78 -5.56
CA ALA A 71 11.23 -0.66 -6.04
C ALA A 71 10.28 -0.14 -4.95
N LEU A 72 9.58 -1.05 -4.25
CA LEU A 72 8.70 -0.69 -3.13
C LEU A 72 9.46 0.03 -2.00
N SER A 73 10.66 -0.46 -1.65
CA SER A 73 11.49 0.17 -0.62
C SER A 73 11.95 1.58 -1.04
N ASN A 74 12.35 1.76 -2.30
CA ASN A 74 12.78 3.05 -2.80
C ASN A 74 11.63 4.05 -2.83
N ASN A 75 10.46 3.65 -3.34
CA ASN A 75 9.26 4.48 -3.32
C ASN A 75 8.81 4.80 -1.88
N ALA A 76 8.88 3.84 -0.97
CA ALA A 76 8.57 4.08 0.44
C ALA A 76 9.52 5.11 1.09
N LYS A 77 10.83 5.07 0.77
CA LYS A 77 11.81 6.07 1.26
C LYS A 77 11.47 7.48 0.81
N GLU A 78 11.06 7.62 -0.44
CA GLU A 78 10.68 8.91 -1.02
C GLU A 78 9.39 9.44 -0.39
N LYS A 79 8.37 8.59 -0.28
CA LYS A 79 7.01 8.98 0.11
C LYS A 79 6.77 9.08 1.63
N ILE A 80 7.66 8.54 2.45
CA ILE A 80 7.49 8.53 3.91
C ILE A 80 7.45 9.94 4.50
N SER A 81 8.15 10.90 3.90
CA SER A 81 8.18 12.30 4.32
C SER A 81 6.89 13.07 3.98
N GLU A 82 6.06 12.56 3.07
CA GLU A 82 4.80 13.20 2.67
C GLU A 82 3.67 12.95 3.69
N ILE A 83 3.74 11.85 4.46
CA ILE A 83 2.69 11.49 5.43
C ILE A 83 2.47 12.53 6.52
N PRO A 84 3.53 13.08 7.19
CA PRO A 84 3.33 14.14 8.20
C PRO A 84 2.66 15.40 7.61
N SER A 85 3.04 15.80 6.40
CA SER A 85 2.41 16.95 5.72
C SER A 85 0.92 16.68 5.47
N LEU A 86 0.57 15.49 5.01
CA LEU A 86 -0.82 15.09 4.80
C LEU A 86 -1.62 15.08 6.11
N SER A 87 -1.04 14.59 7.21
CA SER A 87 -1.68 14.62 8.53
C SER A 87 -1.96 16.05 9.00
N ILE A 88 -1.00 16.97 8.82
CA ILE A 88 -1.16 18.37 9.18
C ILE A 88 -2.27 19.04 8.33
N GLU A 89 -2.32 18.76 7.03
CA GLU A 89 -3.36 19.28 6.14
C GLU A 89 -4.75 18.80 6.53
N LEU A 90 -4.89 17.50 6.84
CA LEU A 90 -6.12 16.91 7.32
C LEU A 90 -6.59 17.54 8.64
N LEU A 91 -5.66 17.74 9.59
CA LEU A 91 -5.96 18.37 10.86
C LEU A 91 -6.43 19.82 10.68
N ARG A 92 -5.71 20.61 9.86
CA ARG A 92 -6.09 22.00 9.56
C ARG A 92 -7.48 22.07 8.94
N PHE A 93 -7.73 21.19 7.98
CA PHE A 93 -9.04 21.15 7.32
C PHE A 93 -10.15 20.79 8.31
N SER A 94 -9.99 19.73 9.10
CA SER A 94 -10.97 19.30 10.13
C SER A 94 -11.25 20.42 11.13
N THR A 95 -10.20 21.07 11.67
CA THR A 95 -10.32 22.17 12.61
C THR A 95 -11.07 23.37 11.99
N SER A 96 -10.79 23.68 10.72
CA SER A 96 -11.47 24.80 10.03
C SER A 96 -12.95 24.53 9.82
N VAL A 97 -13.32 23.28 9.49
CA VAL A 97 -14.74 22.88 9.38
C VAL A 97 -15.44 22.94 10.73
N GLN A 98 -14.82 22.46 11.80
CA GLN A 98 -15.37 22.56 13.16
C GLN A 98 -15.57 24.00 13.59
N ASN A 99 -14.60 24.89 13.32
CA ASN A 99 -14.73 26.33 13.58
C ASN A 99 -15.91 26.95 12.82
N LEU A 100 -16.11 26.59 11.55
CA LEU A 100 -17.25 27.07 10.77
C LEU A 100 -18.57 26.63 11.40
N ILE A 101 -18.69 25.37 11.80
CA ILE A 101 -19.89 24.82 12.44
C ILE A 101 -20.17 25.58 13.75
N HIS A 102 -19.14 25.74 14.58
CA HIS A 102 -19.28 26.47 15.85
C HIS A 102 -19.73 27.92 15.65
N GLN A 103 -19.14 28.62 14.67
CA GLN A 103 -19.55 29.99 14.35
C GLN A 103 -20.99 30.08 13.82
N LYS A 104 -21.46 29.10 13.06
CA LYS A 104 -22.86 29.01 12.63
C LYS A 104 -23.81 28.93 13.83
N GLU A 105 -23.48 28.15 14.85
CA GLU A 105 -24.29 28.05 16.08
C GLU A 105 -24.37 29.41 16.81
N ILE A 106 -23.22 30.07 17.00
CA ILE A 106 -23.17 31.41 17.62
C ILE A 106 -23.97 32.45 16.79
N TYR A 107 -23.87 32.36 15.47
CA TYR A 107 -24.62 33.30 14.58
C TYR A 107 -26.13 33.10 14.68
N LYS A 108 -26.61 31.85 14.81
CA LYS A 108 -28.05 31.58 15.00
C LYS A 108 -28.59 32.28 16.25
N GLU A 109 -27.79 32.38 17.30
CA GLU A 109 -28.18 33.02 18.55
C GLU A 109 -28.13 34.56 18.47
N ASN A 110 -27.09 35.12 17.86
CA ASN A 110 -26.73 36.52 17.98
C ASN A 110 -26.99 37.38 16.70
N GLN A 111 -27.16 36.75 15.55
CA GLN A 111 -27.38 37.33 14.23
C GLN A 111 -26.41 38.52 13.89
N ASN A 112 -25.14 38.41 14.34
CA ASN A 112 -24.16 39.48 14.18
C ASN A 112 -23.62 39.52 12.73
N PRO A 113 -23.76 40.67 12.00
CA PRO A 113 -23.28 40.77 10.61
C PRO A 113 -21.77 40.53 10.43
N MET A 114 -20.94 40.92 11.41
CA MET A 114 -19.48 40.70 11.33
C MET A 114 -19.17 39.21 11.42
N LEU A 115 -19.92 38.45 12.24
CA LEU A 115 -19.78 37.02 12.33
C LEU A 115 -20.18 36.33 11.02
N PHE A 116 -21.23 36.80 10.38
CA PHE A 116 -21.65 36.29 9.07
C PHE A 116 -20.57 36.49 8.00
N GLN A 117 -19.95 37.69 7.96
CA GLN A 117 -18.84 37.97 7.05
C GLN A 117 -17.68 37.02 7.30
N HIS A 118 -17.29 36.81 8.56
CA HIS A 118 -16.21 35.92 8.91
C HIS A 118 -16.53 34.48 8.54
N MET A 119 -17.73 33.96 8.76
CA MET A 119 -18.19 32.64 8.31
C MET A 119 -18.12 32.52 6.79
N THR A 120 -18.50 33.57 6.06
CA THR A 120 -18.43 33.58 4.59
C THR A 120 -17.00 33.44 4.10
N GLU A 121 -16.06 34.18 4.70
CA GLU A 121 -14.65 34.09 4.39
C GLU A 121 -14.10 32.67 4.70
N LEU A 122 -14.46 32.11 5.84
CA LEU A 122 -14.03 30.76 6.24
C LEU A 122 -14.58 29.69 5.31
N ALA A 123 -15.87 29.76 4.96
CA ALA A 123 -16.48 28.84 4.01
C ALA A 123 -15.84 28.96 2.62
N THR A 124 -15.57 30.20 2.16
CA THR A 124 -14.90 30.44 0.88
C THR A 124 -13.51 29.84 0.86
N ASN A 125 -12.73 30.01 1.93
CA ASN A 125 -11.41 29.43 2.08
C ASN A 125 -11.47 27.89 2.06
N LEU A 126 -12.45 27.29 2.72
CA LEU A 126 -12.67 25.84 2.70
C LEU A 126 -13.08 25.31 1.32
N TYR A 127 -13.83 26.08 0.54
CA TYR A 127 -14.13 25.76 -0.86
C TYR A 127 -12.92 25.91 -1.77
N GLN A 128 -12.05 26.90 -1.52
CA GLN A 128 -10.81 27.12 -2.29
C GLN A 128 -9.70 26.15 -1.91
N TYR A 129 -9.73 25.61 -0.69
CA TYR A 129 -8.82 24.57 -0.22
C TYR A 129 -9.54 23.21 -0.23
N PRO A 130 -9.83 22.66 -1.41
CA PRO A 130 -10.76 21.57 -1.50
C PRO A 130 -10.11 20.31 -0.92
N PHE A 131 -10.80 19.69 0.01
CA PHE A 131 -10.47 18.33 0.48
C PHE A 131 -10.31 17.35 -0.69
N ILE A 132 -10.96 17.62 -1.81
CA ILE A 132 -10.77 16.94 -3.10
C ILE A 132 -9.29 16.98 -3.51
N ALA A 133 -8.61 18.13 -3.36
CA ALA A 133 -7.18 18.22 -3.68
C ALA A 133 -6.33 17.37 -2.76
N ILE A 134 -6.62 17.31 -1.45
CA ILE A 134 -5.92 16.43 -0.50
C ILE A 134 -6.10 14.96 -0.90
N SER A 135 -7.33 14.56 -1.22
CA SER A 135 -7.64 13.19 -1.64
C SER A 135 -6.96 12.84 -2.98
N MET A 136 -6.98 13.74 -3.94
CA MET A 136 -6.31 13.53 -5.24
C MET A 136 -4.79 13.48 -5.08
N ASN A 137 -4.21 14.36 -4.27
CA ASN A 137 -2.77 14.36 -3.98
C ASN A 137 -2.37 13.05 -3.31
N PHE A 138 -3.15 12.55 -2.34
CA PHE A 138 -2.90 11.25 -1.74
C PHE A 138 -2.91 10.14 -2.78
N ASP A 139 -3.97 10.02 -3.57
CA ASP A 139 -4.08 8.96 -4.59
C ASP A 139 -2.98 9.07 -5.66
N MET A 140 -2.58 10.27 -6.06
CA MET A 140 -1.51 10.49 -7.04
C MET A 140 -0.13 10.14 -6.45
N SER A 141 0.17 10.65 -5.26
CA SER A 141 1.46 10.46 -4.60
C SER A 141 1.73 9.00 -4.23
N PHE A 142 0.70 8.25 -3.85
CA PHE A 142 0.87 6.87 -3.37
C PHE A 142 0.43 5.79 -4.36
N ARG A 143 0.07 6.16 -5.60
CA ARG A 143 -0.36 5.19 -6.64
C ARG A 143 0.70 4.13 -6.91
N GLU A 144 1.94 4.54 -7.11
CA GLU A 144 3.04 3.61 -7.42
C GLU A 144 3.31 2.65 -6.26
N ILE A 145 3.24 3.14 -5.02
CA ILE A 145 3.37 2.29 -3.83
C ILE A 145 2.22 1.30 -3.76
N LYS A 146 0.98 1.75 -4.00
CA LYS A 146 -0.21 0.89 -4.00
C LYS A 146 -0.02 -0.31 -4.92
N ASP A 147 0.46 -0.07 -6.16
CA ASP A 147 0.63 -1.12 -7.17
C ASP A 147 1.74 -2.13 -6.80
N LEU A 148 2.66 -1.73 -5.92
CA LEU A 148 3.76 -2.55 -5.43
C LEU A 148 3.46 -3.23 -4.09
N MET A 149 2.48 -2.74 -3.31
CA MET A 149 2.16 -3.26 -1.97
C MET A 149 1.78 -4.73 -1.98
N LEU A 150 2.04 -5.38 -0.84
CA LEU A 150 1.52 -6.71 -0.59
C LEU A 150 -0.01 -6.65 -0.44
N GLN A 151 -0.70 -7.68 -0.91
CA GLN A 151 -2.17 -7.72 -0.89
C GLN A 151 -2.76 -7.61 0.53
N SER A 152 -2.04 -8.11 1.54
CA SER A 152 -2.42 -7.96 2.96
C SER A 152 -2.42 -6.50 3.43
N ASP A 153 -1.51 -5.69 2.88
CA ASP A 153 -1.31 -4.31 3.31
C ASP A 153 -2.11 -3.30 2.47
N LEU A 154 -2.57 -3.73 1.28
CA LEU A 154 -3.41 -2.94 0.40
C LEU A 154 -4.70 -2.47 1.09
N LYS A 155 -5.24 -3.27 2.02
CA LYS A 155 -6.42 -2.94 2.83
C LYS A 155 -6.27 -1.64 3.61
N ILE A 156 -5.05 -1.30 4.06
CA ILE A 156 -4.79 -0.04 4.79
C ILE A 156 -4.90 1.15 3.84
N TYR A 157 -4.34 1.03 2.64
CA TYR A 157 -4.48 2.05 1.61
C TYR A 157 -5.94 2.25 1.20
N GLU A 158 -6.68 1.16 0.99
CA GLU A 158 -8.11 1.18 0.63
C GLU A 158 -8.95 1.82 1.73
N ALA A 159 -8.64 1.54 3.01
CA ALA A 159 -9.31 2.19 4.14
C ALA A 159 -9.06 3.70 4.14
N LEU A 160 -7.83 4.16 3.91
CA LEU A 160 -7.51 5.58 3.78
C LEU A 160 -8.25 6.23 2.62
N SER A 161 -8.23 5.63 1.44
CA SER A 161 -8.95 6.15 0.27
C SER A 161 -10.47 6.21 0.51
N LYS A 162 -11.02 5.22 1.21
CA LYS A 162 -12.43 5.22 1.64
C LYS A 162 -12.72 6.37 2.60
N ASN A 163 -11.86 6.57 3.61
CA ASN A 163 -12.04 7.66 4.58
C ASN A 163 -12.00 9.03 3.88
N MET A 164 -11.08 9.23 2.93
CA MET A 164 -11.04 10.46 2.11
C MET A 164 -12.35 10.69 1.34
N LYS A 165 -12.93 9.64 0.76
CA LYS A 165 -14.23 9.73 0.10
C LYS A 165 -15.36 10.04 1.09
N SER A 166 -15.30 9.47 2.28
CA SER A 166 -16.29 9.73 3.35
C SER A 166 -16.26 11.18 3.83
N TYR A 167 -15.08 11.81 3.92
CA TYR A 167 -14.97 13.25 4.16
C TYR A 167 -15.68 14.07 3.09
N ASN A 168 -15.43 13.76 1.81
CA ASN A 168 -16.09 14.43 0.71
C ASN A 168 -17.63 14.30 0.80
N GLN A 169 -18.11 13.10 1.10
CA GLN A 169 -19.55 12.86 1.26
C GLN A 169 -20.12 13.65 2.42
N LEU A 170 -19.49 13.62 3.58
CA LEU A 170 -19.96 14.34 4.77
C LEU A 170 -20.01 15.84 4.52
N ILE A 171 -18.98 16.41 3.93
CA ILE A 171 -18.87 17.87 3.77
C ILE A 171 -19.77 18.40 2.65
N PHE A 172 -19.75 17.74 1.48
CA PHE A 172 -20.44 18.24 0.30
C PHE A 172 -21.90 17.75 0.21
N LYS A 173 -22.17 16.50 0.54
CA LYS A 173 -23.53 15.94 0.50
C LYS A 173 -24.40 16.52 1.60
N GLU A 174 -23.87 16.60 2.81
CA GLU A 174 -24.57 17.19 3.97
C GLU A 174 -24.51 18.72 3.98
N LYS A 175 -23.92 19.34 2.95
CA LYS A 175 -23.85 20.79 2.79
C LYS A 175 -23.31 21.52 4.03
N ILE A 176 -22.37 20.93 4.76
CA ILE A 176 -21.80 21.52 5.98
C ILE A 176 -21.23 22.93 5.72
N LEU A 177 -20.64 23.13 4.54
CA LEU A 177 -20.07 24.42 4.15
C LEU A 177 -21.13 25.44 3.69
N ASP A 178 -22.38 25.03 3.44
CA ASP A 178 -23.46 25.96 3.13
C ASP A 178 -23.88 26.70 4.41
N LEU A 179 -23.79 28.03 4.40
CA LEU A 179 -24.10 28.87 5.55
C LEU A 179 -25.57 28.78 5.96
N ASN A 180 -26.45 28.45 5.03
CA ASN A 180 -27.89 28.33 5.28
C ASN A 180 -28.30 26.92 5.71
N SER A 181 -27.39 25.94 5.65
CA SER A 181 -27.71 24.58 6.08
C SER A 181 -27.77 24.44 7.58
N GLU A 182 -28.68 23.60 8.07
CA GLU A 182 -28.67 23.19 9.48
C GLU A 182 -27.52 22.21 9.72
N THR A 183 -26.60 22.60 10.60
CA THR A 183 -25.55 21.71 11.10
C THR A 183 -25.88 21.34 12.54
N THR A 184 -25.78 20.09 12.86
CA THR A 184 -26.07 19.54 14.17
C THR A 184 -24.79 19.03 14.84
N ASN A 185 -24.82 18.88 16.16
CA ASN A 185 -23.75 18.23 16.92
C ASN A 185 -23.41 16.83 16.36
N TYR A 186 -24.38 16.16 15.78
CA TYR A 186 -24.19 14.90 15.08
C TYR A 186 -23.15 14.98 13.94
N HIS A 187 -23.15 16.06 13.15
CA HIS A 187 -22.15 16.22 12.09
C HIS A 187 -20.74 16.47 12.64
N ILE A 188 -20.63 17.16 13.79
CA ILE A 188 -19.35 17.36 14.48
C ILE A 188 -18.81 16.01 14.97
N GLU A 189 -19.66 15.23 15.62
CA GLU A 189 -19.27 13.89 16.11
C GLU A 189 -18.84 12.95 14.99
N GLN A 190 -19.56 12.98 13.85
CA GLN A 190 -19.18 12.20 12.67
C GLN A 190 -17.84 12.66 12.09
N LEU A 191 -17.59 13.97 12.01
CA LEU A 191 -16.34 14.52 11.52
C LEU A 191 -15.17 14.12 12.43
N ASP A 192 -15.36 14.19 13.74
CA ASP A 192 -14.37 13.78 14.73
C ASP A 192 -14.07 12.30 14.68
N ALA A 193 -15.09 11.47 14.57
CA ALA A 193 -14.94 10.02 14.43
C ALA A 193 -14.16 9.67 13.17
N LEU A 194 -14.51 10.30 12.04
CA LEU A 194 -13.84 10.09 10.76
C LEU A 194 -12.39 10.59 10.80
N HIS A 195 -12.14 11.71 11.48
CA HIS A 195 -10.78 12.24 11.64
C HIS A 195 -9.91 11.27 12.44
N LYS A 196 -10.37 10.79 13.58
CA LYS A 196 -9.67 9.81 14.43
C LYS A 196 -9.39 8.50 13.68
N GLU A 197 -10.37 8.01 12.91
CA GLU A 197 -10.18 6.80 12.10
C GLU A 197 -9.13 7.02 11.00
N THR A 198 -9.17 8.17 10.33
CA THR A 198 -8.21 8.53 9.28
C THR A 198 -6.80 8.64 9.83
N GLU A 199 -6.62 9.31 10.96
CA GLU A 199 -5.32 9.42 11.65
C GLU A 199 -4.77 8.05 12.05
N ASN A 200 -5.62 7.17 12.59
CA ASN A 200 -5.21 5.81 12.94
C ASN A 200 -4.75 5.02 11.70
N ASN A 201 -5.50 5.10 10.61
CA ASN A 201 -5.14 4.43 9.36
C ASN A 201 -3.88 5.04 8.72
N LEU A 202 -3.70 6.37 8.82
CA LEU A 202 -2.50 7.05 8.35
C LEU A 202 -1.26 6.64 9.14
N SER A 203 -1.40 6.51 10.47
CA SER A 203 -0.33 5.99 11.34
C SER A 203 0.05 4.55 10.99
N LYS A 204 -0.94 3.68 10.73
CA LYS A 204 -0.69 2.30 10.27
C LYS A 204 0.01 2.28 8.91
N PHE A 205 -0.41 3.14 7.99
CA PHE A 205 0.18 3.25 6.67
C PHE A 205 1.64 3.73 6.75
N TYR A 206 1.90 4.77 7.56
CA TYR A 206 3.24 5.25 7.84
C TYR A 206 4.16 4.16 8.37
N LYS A 207 3.69 3.37 9.35
CA LYS A 207 4.44 2.23 9.89
C LYS A 207 4.77 1.21 8.81
N LYS A 208 3.82 0.90 7.91
CA LYS A 208 4.07 0.00 6.78
C LYS A 208 5.10 0.54 5.79
N LEU A 209 5.10 1.84 5.53
CA LEU A 209 6.13 2.45 4.70
C LEU A 209 7.53 2.34 5.35
N ILE A 210 7.61 2.46 6.69
CA ILE A 210 8.86 2.21 7.43
C ILE A 210 9.28 0.75 7.29
N ASP A 211 8.36 -0.20 7.44
CA ASP A 211 8.64 -1.63 7.28
C ASP A 211 9.19 -1.91 5.86
N TYR A 212 8.57 -1.35 4.81
CA TYR A 212 9.06 -1.46 3.44
C TYR A 212 10.43 -0.80 3.23
N LYS A 213 10.61 0.41 3.76
CA LYS A 213 11.91 1.11 3.70
C LYS A 213 13.03 0.25 4.30
N ASN A 214 12.77 -0.46 5.39
CA ASN A 214 13.74 -1.26 6.12
C ASN A 214 13.80 -2.73 5.66
N PHE A 215 12.99 -3.13 4.67
CA PHE A 215 12.81 -4.53 4.27
C PHE A 215 12.29 -5.45 5.39
N ASP A 216 11.60 -4.89 6.40
CA ASP A 216 11.10 -5.63 7.57
C ASP A 216 9.75 -6.33 7.36
N TYR A 217 9.20 -6.26 6.14
CA TYR A 217 7.89 -6.84 5.77
C TYR A 217 7.86 -8.37 5.69
N LYS A 218 8.97 -9.05 6.01
CA LYS A 218 9.08 -10.53 6.00
C LYS A 218 8.96 -11.19 7.37
N LYS A 219 8.55 -10.44 8.37
CA LYS A 219 8.31 -11.01 9.70
C LYS A 219 6.90 -11.50 9.86
#